data_cc4933bf30c8ecba2579ba44772283ff
#
_entry.id   cc4933bf30c8ecba2579ba44772283ff
#
_cell.length_a   1.000
_cell.length_b   1.000
_cell.length_c   1.000
_cell.angle_alpha   90.00
_cell.angle_beta   90.00
_cell.angle_gamma   90.00
#
_symmetry.space_group_name_H-M   'P 1'
#
loop_
_entity.id
_entity.type
_entity.pdbx_description
1 polymer ?
#
loop_
_entity_poly.entity_id
_entity_poly.type
_entity_poly.pdbx_seq_one_letter_code
_entity_poly.pdbx_strand_id
1 'polypeptide(L)'
;VIARRGGPTAGNIPSLRSPKVRNVKVLVAAAAAMIPLLAACGGSAQPAGPSVPQTNAPQQGAAQHGPMFPECGGISDQTIADQTKVTGLVQTARNSVGCQWLAGGGILGPHFSFSWYRGSPIGRERKTEELTRTSVEDVNIEGHDGFIAYSDDPNLGISLCEVGIQFNDDFIEWSISFAQKPYPDACAVAKEVTRQSIVNAK
;
A
#
# COMPACT_ATOMS: atom_id res chain seq x y z
N VAL A 1 28.78 -16.67 61.26
CA VAL A 1 29.45 -17.40 60.18
C VAL A 1 28.87 -16.84 58.87
N ILE A 2 29.61 -15.99 58.15
CA ILE A 2 29.21 -15.31 56.94
C ILE A 2 29.87 -16.05 55.78
N ALA A 3 29.05 -16.71 54.94
CA ALA A 3 29.52 -17.34 53.71
C ALA A 3 29.49 -16.33 52.55
N ARG A 4 30.68 -15.95 52.03
CA ARG A 4 30.83 -15.20 50.76
C ARG A 4 30.55 -16.14 49.60
N ARG A 5 29.55 -15.76 48.72
CA ARG A 5 29.37 -16.38 47.41
C ARG A 5 30.10 -15.57 46.35
N GLY A 6 30.94 -16.27 45.58
CA GLY A 6 31.75 -15.73 44.50
C GLY A 6 30.91 -15.24 43.33
N GLY A 7 31.36 -14.17 42.70
CA GLY A 7 30.77 -13.60 41.52
C GLY A 7 31.11 -14.39 40.24
N PRO A 8 30.29 -14.29 39.19
CA PRO A 8 30.52 -14.97 37.92
C PRO A 8 31.64 -14.31 37.11
N THR A 9 32.51 -15.17 36.57
CA THR A 9 33.60 -14.87 35.67
C THR A 9 33.10 -14.27 34.35
N ALA A 10 33.74 -13.17 33.90
CA ALA A 10 33.48 -12.54 32.61
C ALA A 10 33.88 -13.49 31.48
N GLY A 11 32.90 -13.89 30.68
CA GLY A 11 33.09 -14.68 29.48
C GLY A 11 33.59 -13.78 28.32
N ASN A 12 34.68 -14.23 27.70
CA ASN A 12 35.27 -13.63 26.51
C ASN A 12 34.24 -13.59 25.34
N ILE A 13 33.94 -12.38 24.84
CA ILE A 13 33.17 -12.18 23.63
C ILE A 13 34.13 -12.28 22.44
N PRO A 14 33.92 -13.19 21.47
CA PRO A 14 34.74 -13.24 20.26
C PRO A 14 34.45 -12.02 19.38
N SER A 15 35.54 -11.30 19.05
CA SER A 15 35.55 -10.16 18.13
C SER A 15 35.09 -10.61 16.73
N LEU A 16 33.95 -10.11 16.26
CA LEU A 16 33.49 -10.26 14.87
C LEU A 16 34.39 -9.40 13.95
N ARG A 17 35.20 -10.07 13.14
CA ARG A 17 35.99 -9.46 12.08
C ARG A 17 35.05 -8.89 11.02
N SER A 18 35.18 -7.56 10.80
CA SER A 18 34.54 -6.86 9.69
C SER A 18 34.99 -7.42 8.33
N PRO A 19 34.08 -7.64 7.37
CA PRO A 19 34.45 -8.02 6.01
C PRO A 19 35.11 -6.83 5.29
N LYS A 20 36.28 -7.11 4.72
CA LYS A 20 37.10 -6.19 3.92
C LYS A 20 36.34 -5.81 2.64
N VAL A 21 35.88 -4.58 2.55
CA VAL A 21 35.26 -4.05 1.33
C VAL A 21 36.30 -3.99 0.22
N ARG A 22 36.14 -4.80 -0.82
CA ARG A 22 36.93 -4.72 -2.06
C ARG A 22 36.39 -3.55 -2.88
N ASN A 23 37.25 -2.52 -3.05
CA ASN A 23 37.00 -1.43 -3.97
C ASN A 23 36.94 -1.95 -5.41
N VAL A 24 35.76 -2.05 -5.98
CA VAL A 24 35.55 -2.25 -7.41
C VAL A 24 35.65 -0.90 -8.09
N LYS A 25 36.76 -0.68 -8.80
CA LYS A 25 36.91 0.49 -9.69
C LYS A 25 36.03 0.28 -10.91
N VAL A 26 34.89 0.99 -10.96
CA VAL A 26 34.04 1.04 -12.16
C VAL A 26 34.67 2.07 -13.11
N LEU A 27 35.23 1.59 -14.21
CA LEU A 27 35.65 2.43 -15.34
C LEU A 27 34.41 2.86 -16.11
N VAL A 28 34.03 4.13 -15.99
CA VAL A 28 33.00 4.75 -16.83
C VAL A 28 33.67 5.20 -18.12
N ALA A 29 33.43 4.47 -19.21
CA ALA A 29 33.79 4.91 -20.55
C ALA A 29 32.68 5.84 -21.06
N ALA A 30 32.96 7.15 -21.15
CA ALA A 30 32.07 8.14 -21.75
C ALA A 30 32.20 8.07 -23.28
N ALA A 31 31.21 7.52 -23.95
CA ALA A 31 31.07 7.66 -25.41
C ALA A 31 30.12 8.83 -25.70
N ALA A 32 30.68 9.94 -26.11
CA ALA A 32 29.95 11.11 -26.62
C ALA A 32 29.54 10.83 -28.07
N ALA A 33 28.27 10.57 -28.34
CA ALA A 33 27.68 10.55 -29.66
C ALA A 33 26.98 11.89 -29.93
N MET A 34 27.60 12.74 -30.76
CA MET A 34 26.98 13.95 -31.31
C MET A 34 26.01 13.53 -32.40
N ILE A 35 24.74 13.88 -32.26
CA ILE A 35 23.74 13.78 -33.32
C ILE A 35 23.46 15.20 -33.84
N PRO A 36 23.67 15.49 -35.15
CA PRO A 36 23.31 16.78 -35.69
C PRO A 36 21.79 16.90 -35.90
N LEU A 37 21.22 17.99 -35.41
CA LEU A 37 19.87 18.44 -35.76
C LEU A 37 19.86 18.88 -37.24
N LEU A 38 19.18 18.17 -38.11
CA LEU A 38 18.77 18.63 -39.42
C LEU A 38 17.31 19.07 -39.34
N ALA A 39 17.10 20.37 -39.25
CA ALA A 39 15.82 20.99 -39.53
C ALA A 39 15.63 21.03 -41.05
N ALA A 40 14.68 20.27 -41.58
CA ALA A 40 14.22 20.39 -42.96
C ALA A 40 12.72 20.68 -42.95
N CYS A 41 12.36 21.97 -43.03
CA CYS A 41 11.08 22.40 -43.57
C CYS A 41 11.13 22.20 -45.08
N GLY A 42 10.37 21.27 -45.61
CA GLY A 42 10.20 21.07 -47.03
C GLY A 42 8.86 20.41 -47.29
N GLY A 43 7.85 21.21 -47.63
CA GLY A 43 6.57 20.70 -48.13
C GLY A 43 6.78 19.99 -49.47
N SER A 44 6.47 18.69 -49.49
CA SER A 44 6.32 17.93 -50.75
C SER A 44 5.03 17.13 -50.65
N ALA A 45 4.14 17.38 -51.57
CA ALA A 45 2.91 16.61 -51.76
C ALA A 45 3.27 15.14 -51.98
N GLN A 46 2.89 14.30 -51.02
CA GLN A 46 3.06 12.85 -51.10
C GLN A 46 1.88 12.26 -51.86
N PRO A 47 2.10 11.38 -52.85
CA PRO A 47 1.00 10.73 -53.54
C PRO A 47 0.25 9.81 -52.57
N ALA A 48 -1.06 9.80 -52.63
CA ALA A 48 -1.95 8.99 -51.84
C ALA A 48 -1.62 7.50 -52.01
N GLY A 49 -0.91 6.92 -51.02
CA GLY A 49 -0.79 5.49 -50.87
C GLY A 49 -2.11 4.85 -50.38
N PRO A 50 -2.32 3.57 -50.60
CA PRO A 50 -3.55 2.90 -50.19
C PRO A 50 -3.76 3.09 -48.70
N SER A 51 -4.92 3.68 -48.33
CA SER A 51 -5.36 3.85 -46.94
C SER A 51 -5.52 2.47 -46.27
N VAL A 52 -4.61 2.17 -45.35
CA VAL A 52 -4.77 1.05 -44.44
C VAL A 52 -6.01 1.34 -43.63
N PRO A 53 -6.97 0.40 -43.47
CA PRO A 53 -8.13 0.60 -42.62
C PRO A 53 -7.61 0.87 -41.18
N GLN A 54 -7.84 2.05 -40.66
CA GLN A 54 -7.67 2.32 -39.26
C GLN A 54 -8.68 1.43 -38.53
N THR A 55 -8.21 0.35 -37.95
CA THR A 55 -8.95 -0.37 -36.92
C THR A 55 -9.18 0.64 -35.81
N ASN A 56 -10.43 1.12 -35.68
CA ASN A 56 -10.86 1.89 -34.54
C ASN A 56 -10.56 1.05 -33.31
N ALA A 57 -9.52 1.43 -32.56
CA ALA A 57 -9.35 0.91 -31.21
C ALA A 57 -10.67 1.15 -30.46
N PRO A 58 -11.18 0.19 -29.69
CA PRO A 58 -12.40 0.41 -28.93
C PRO A 58 -12.20 1.71 -28.13
N GLN A 59 -13.04 2.71 -28.36
CA GLN A 59 -13.11 3.87 -27.48
C GLN A 59 -13.47 3.32 -26.11
N GLN A 60 -12.50 3.30 -25.18
CA GLN A 60 -12.82 3.08 -23.78
C GLN A 60 -13.81 4.16 -23.41
N GLY A 61 -15.02 3.73 -23.03
CA GLY A 61 -16.05 4.63 -22.52
C GLY A 61 -15.45 5.49 -21.41
N ALA A 62 -15.92 6.72 -21.27
CA ALA A 62 -15.49 7.59 -20.18
C ALA A 62 -15.65 6.85 -18.85
N ALA A 63 -14.60 6.83 -18.02
CA ALA A 63 -14.62 6.15 -16.73
C ALA A 63 -15.78 6.67 -15.87
N GLN A 64 -16.58 5.75 -15.35
CA GLN A 64 -17.66 6.07 -14.41
C GLN A 64 -17.06 6.06 -13.00
N HIS A 65 -16.86 7.26 -12.46
CA HIS A 65 -16.34 7.39 -11.11
C HIS A 65 -17.43 7.21 -10.05
N GLY A 66 -17.03 6.67 -8.91
CA GLY A 66 -17.85 6.61 -7.71
C GLY A 66 -17.97 7.97 -6.99
N PRO A 67 -18.49 7.98 -5.75
CA PRO A 67 -18.62 9.19 -4.96
C PRO A 67 -17.25 9.78 -4.64
N MET A 68 -17.25 11.06 -4.25
CA MET A 68 -16.03 11.73 -3.77
C MET A 68 -15.81 11.39 -2.29
N PHE A 69 -14.67 10.80 -1.99
CA PHE A 69 -14.27 10.58 -0.60
C PHE A 69 -13.55 11.80 -0.07
N PRO A 70 -13.86 12.25 1.16
CA PRO A 70 -13.05 13.23 1.87
C PRO A 70 -11.63 12.67 2.10
N GLU A 71 -10.69 13.54 2.37
CA GLU A 71 -9.32 13.16 2.72
C GLU A 71 -9.32 12.11 3.84
N CYS A 72 -8.49 11.07 3.72
CA CYS A 72 -8.45 9.90 4.59
C CYS A 72 -9.79 9.14 4.71
N GLY A 73 -10.65 9.17 3.68
CA GLY A 73 -12.00 8.60 3.76
C GLY A 73 -12.91 9.31 4.78
N GLY A 74 -12.56 10.53 5.17
CA GLY A 74 -13.29 11.28 6.23
C GLY A 74 -13.02 10.77 7.65
N ILE A 75 -12.00 9.93 7.85
CA ILE A 75 -11.65 9.38 9.15
C ILE A 75 -10.55 10.23 9.80
N SER A 76 -10.77 10.64 11.06
CA SER A 76 -9.80 11.43 11.81
C SER A 76 -8.73 10.57 12.49
N ASP A 77 -7.57 11.17 12.81
CA ASP A 77 -6.52 10.52 13.59
C ASP A 77 -7.04 9.99 14.94
N GLN A 78 -7.93 10.75 15.57
CA GLN A 78 -8.57 10.34 16.82
C GLN A 78 -9.45 9.10 16.62
N THR A 79 -10.21 9.03 15.52
CA THR A 79 -11.03 7.85 15.21
C THR A 79 -10.16 6.61 15.01
N ILE A 80 -9.03 6.74 14.30
CA ILE A 80 -8.09 5.62 14.14
C ILE A 80 -7.54 5.19 15.50
N ALA A 81 -7.09 6.11 16.34
CA ALA A 81 -6.59 5.80 17.69
C ALA A 81 -7.66 5.11 18.54
N ASP A 82 -8.91 5.58 18.49
CA ASP A 82 -10.03 5.03 19.25
C ASP A 82 -10.43 3.62 18.77
N GLN A 83 -10.43 3.37 17.47
CA GLN A 83 -10.78 2.06 16.91
C GLN A 83 -9.67 1.04 17.12
N THR A 84 -8.41 1.43 16.91
CA THR A 84 -7.26 0.52 16.98
C THR A 84 -6.72 0.32 18.40
N LYS A 85 -7.03 1.23 19.34
CA LYS A 85 -6.47 1.29 20.71
C LYS A 85 -4.94 1.47 20.73
N VAL A 86 -4.35 1.90 19.62
CA VAL A 86 -2.92 2.16 19.52
C VAL A 86 -2.63 3.61 19.91
N THR A 87 -1.69 3.78 20.84
CA THR A 87 -1.21 5.10 21.29
C THR A 87 0.04 5.52 20.51
N GLY A 88 0.28 6.83 20.42
CA GLY A 88 1.48 7.35 19.74
C GLY A 88 1.44 7.15 18.22
N LEU A 89 0.25 7.10 17.63
CA LEU A 89 0.07 7.11 16.19
C LEU A 89 0.57 8.43 15.58
N VAL A 90 1.33 8.30 14.50
CA VAL A 90 1.79 9.43 13.69
C VAL A 90 1.26 9.23 12.27
N GLN A 91 0.55 10.22 11.76
CA GLN A 91 0.16 10.23 10.36
C GLN A 91 1.37 10.55 9.49
N THR A 92 1.86 9.57 8.74
CA THR A 92 3.09 9.64 7.93
C THR A 92 2.83 9.99 6.47
N ALA A 93 1.60 9.78 6.01
CA ALA A 93 1.15 10.22 4.70
C ALA A 93 -0.27 10.76 4.80
N ARG A 94 -0.54 11.86 4.06
CA ARG A 94 -1.84 12.48 3.93
C ARG A 94 -1.95 13.18 2.59
N ASN A 95 -2.85 12.70 1.76
CA ASN A 95 -3.15 13.30 0.47
C ASN A 95 -4.56 12.91 -0.01
N SER A 96 -4.97 13.42 -1.17
CA SER A 96 -6.33 13.22 -1.68
C SER A 96 -6.69 11.78 -2.04
N VAL A 97 -5.70 10.89 -2.15
CA VAL A 97 -5.92 9.49 -2.56
C VAL A 97 -5.44 8.48 -1.52
N GLY A 98 -4.88 8.94 -0.40
CA GLY A 98 -4.44 8.01 0.63
C GLY A 98 -3.92 8.67 1.89
N CYS A 99 -4.01 7.92 2.97
CA CYS A 99 -3.50 8.29 4.29
C CYS A 99 -2.86 7.08 4.94
N GLN A 100 -1.84 7.33 5.76
CA GLN A 100 -1.11 6.27 6.46
C GLN A 100 -0.78 6.72 7.88
N TRP A 101 -0.96 5.80 8.83
CA TRP A 101 -0.61 5.98 10.23
C TRP A 101 0.31 4.86 10.68
N LEU A 102 1.37 5.24 11.38
CA LEU A 102 2.34 4.33 11.99
C LEU A 102 2.43 4.60 13.49
N ALA A 103 2.75 3.57 14.26
CA ALA A 103 3.13 3.70 15.66
C ALA A 103 4.50 3.04 15.90
N GLY A 104 5.03 3.12 17.12
CA GLY A 104 6.36 2.67 17.53
C GLY A 104 6.90 1.45 16.79
N GLY A 105 8.13 1.58 16.27
CA GLY A 105 8.76 0.58 15.40
C GLY A 105 8.71 0.91 13.89
N GLY A 106 8.07 2.00 13.50
CA GLY A 106 7.96 2.40 12.08
C GLY A 106 7.21 1.36 11.26
N ILE A 107 7.78 0.91 10.15
CA ILE A 107 7.17 -0.11 9.27
C ILE A 107 7.06 -1.51 9.89
N LEU A 108 7.73 -1.76 11.00
CA LEU A 108 7.62 -3.01 11.77
C LEU A 108 6.61 -2.90 12.92
N GLY A 109 6.06 -1.71 13.15
CA GLY A 109 5.02 -1.45 14.14
C GLY A 109 3.62 -1.58 13.56
N PRO A 110 2.59 -1.24 14.38
CA PRO A 110 1.22 -1.11 13.89
C PRO A 110 1.14 -0.12 12.73
N HIS A 111 0.40 -0.52 11.70
CA HIS A 111 0.32 0.20 10.45
C HIS A 111 -1.13 0.21 9.95
N PHE A 112 -1.66 1.37 9.68
CA PHE A 112 -3.03 1.55 9.21
C PHE A 112 -3.01 2.46 7.99
N SER A 113 -3.80 2.12 6.97
CA SER A 113 -3.86 2.94 5.76
C SER A 113 -5.24 2.96 5.12
N PHE A 114 -5.54 4.10 4.53
CA PHE A 114 -6.64 4.31 3.60
C PHE A 114 -6.07 4.58 2.22
N SER A 115 -6.62 3.94 1.20
CA SER A 115 -6.28 4.18 -0.19
C SER A 115 -7.54 4.33 -1.03
N TRP A 116 -7.53 5.28 -1.97
CA TRP A 116 -8.60 5.49 -2.93
C TRP A 116 -8.05 5.37 -4.34
N TYR A 117 -8.47 4.34 -5.05
CA TYR A 117 -8.03 4.01 -6.39
C TYR A 117 -9.05 4.47 -7.41
N ARG A 118 -8.69 5.45 -8.23
CA ARG A 118 -9.57 5.99 -9.27
C ARG A 118 -9.27 5.38 -10.62
N GLY A 119 -10.34 4.95 -11.32
CA GLY A 119 -10.23 4.30 -12.61
C GLY A 119 -9.44 2.99 -12.56
N SER A 120 -9.42 2.31 -11.44
CA SER A 120 -8.69 1.06 -11.23
C SER A 120 -9.65 -0.07 -10.87
N PRO A 121 -9.58 -1.22 -11.56
CA PRO A 121 -10.46 -2.33 -11.26
C PRO A 121 -10.06 -3.04 -9.96
N ILE A 122 -10.98 -3.14 -9.00
CA ILE A 122 -10.79 -3.84 -7.72
C ILE A 122 -10.39 -5.31 -7.91
N GLY A 123 -10.78 -5.94 -9.02
CA GLY A 123 -10.45 -7.33 -9.29
C GLY A 123 -8.95 -7.62 -9.43
N ARG A 124 -8.13 -6.61 -9.76
CA ARG A 124 -6.66 -6.75 -9.75
C ARG A 124 -6.13 -6.82 -8.32
N GLU A 125 -6.63 -5.92 -7.46
CA GLU A 125 -6.25 -5.89 -6.05
C GLU A 125 -6.65 -7.19 -5.36
N ARG A 126 -7.92 -7.59 -5.50
CA ARG A 126 -8.40 -8.88 -4.99
C ARG A 126 -7.49 -10.06 -5.39
N LYS A 127 -7.04 -10.11 -6.66
CA LYS A 127 -6.13 -11.18 -7.11
C LYS A 127 -4.76 -11.11 -6.44
N THR A 128 -4.26 -9.93 -6.14
CA THR A 128 -3.02 -9.77 -5.37
C THR A 128 -3.20 -10.31 -3.96
N GLU A 129 -4.32 -10.02 -3.34
CA GLU A 129 -4.64 -10.51 -2.00
C GLU A 129 -4.84 -12.04 -1.98
N GLU A 130 -5.48 -12.62 -2.98
CA GLU A 130 -5.61 -14.09 -3.14
C GLU A 130 -4.26 -14.82 -3.20
N LEU A 131 -3.19 -14.15 -3.61
CA LEU A 131 -1.83 -14.71 -3.67
C LEU A 131 -1.04 -14.52 -2.37
N THR A 132 -1.41 -13.57 -1.53
CA THR A 132 -0.58 -13.08 -0.43
C THR A 132 -1.23 -13.22 0.95
N ARG A 133 -2.55 -13.42 1.03
CA ARG A 133 -3.32 -13.55 2.27
C ARG A 133 -3.76 -14.98 2.52
N THR A 134 -4.09 -15.27 3.77
CA THR A 134 -4.59 -16.59 4.18
C THR A 134 -6.00 -16.83 3.64
N SER A 135 -6.84 -15.80 3.59
CA SER A 135 -8.20 -15.86 3.06
C SER A 135 -8.60 -14.56 2.40
N VAL A 136 -9.42 -14.67 1.35
CA VAL A 136 -10.12 -13.57 0.67
C VAL A 136 -11.57 -13.98 0.47
N GLU A 137 -12.48 -13.17 1.00
CA GLU A 137 -13.93 -13.46 0.99
C GLU A 137 -14.70 -12.27 0.41
N ASP A 138 -15.91 -12.52 -0.08
CA ASP A 138 -16.81 -11.45 -0.50
C ASP A 138 -17.37 -10.73 0.72
N VAL A 139 -17.54 -9.42 0.61
CA VAL A 139 -18.16 -8.59 1.62
C VAL A 139 -19.12 -7.59 0.97
N ASN A 140 -20.20 -7.25 1.68
CA ASN A 140 -21.07 -6.13 1.32
C ASN A 140 -21.15 -5.19 2.53
N ILE A 141 -20.79 -3.91 2.32
CA ILE A 141 -20.85 -2.88 3.36
C ILE A 141 -21.65 -1.69 2.82
N GLU A 142 -22.71 -1.31 3.54
CA GLU A 142 -23.64 -0.23 3.17
C GLU A 142 -24.19 -0.38 1.74
N GLY A 143 -24.43 -1.64 1.29
CA GLY A 143 -24.97 -1.94 -0.02
C GLY A 143 -23.93 -1.96 -1.17
N HIS A 144 -22.65 -1.80 -0.87
CA HIS A 144 -21.56 -1.87 -1.85
C HIS A 144 -20.78 -3.17 -1.71
N ASP A 145 -20.53 -3.83 -2.84
CA ASP A 145 -19.81 -5.08 -2.90
C ASP A 145 -18.29 -4.85 -2.90
N GLY A 146 -17.57 -5.82 -2.36
CA GLY A 146 -16.13 -5.80 -2.31
C GLY A 146 -15.53 -7.10 -1.79
N PHE A 147 -14.33 -7.01 -1.25
CA PHE A 147 -13.67 -8.13 -0.61
C PHE A 147 -13.16 -7.76 0.78
N ILE A 148 -13.00 -8.78 1.61
CA ILE A 148 -12.22 -8.74 2.84
C ILE A 148 -11.11 -9.77 2.72
N ALA A 149 -9.87 -9.37 3.00
CA ALA A 149 -8.69 -10.22 2.98
C ALA A 149 -7.97 -10.16 4.32
N TYR A 150 -7.46 -11.30 4.80
CA TYR A 150 -6.73 -11.33 6.07
C TYR A 150 -5.61 -12.37 6.08
N SER A 151 -4.63 -12.11 6.94
CA SER A 151 -3.57 -13.06 7.27
C SER A 151 -3.74 -13.57 8.68
N ASP A 152 -3.78 -14.89 8.83
CA ASP A 152 -3.82 -15.58 10.12
C ASP A 152 -2.42 -16.10 10.47
N ASP A 153 -1.73 -15.39 11.36
CA ASP A 153 -0.40 -15.74 11.84
C ASP A 153 -0.51 -16.69 13.04
N PRO A 154 0.27 -17.79 13.11
CA PRO A 154 0.19 -18.77 14.20
C PRO A 154 0.40 -18.18 15.59
N ASN A 155 1.13 -17.08 15.74
CA ASN A 155 1.44 -16.44 17.02
C ASN A 155 0.52 -15.26 17.32
N LEU A 156 0.22 -14.47 16.28
CA LEU A 156 -0.58 -13.25 16.38
C LEU A 156 -2.08 -13.51 16.16
N GLY A 157 -2.45 -14.53 15.36
CA GLY A 157 -3.80 -14.69 14.85
C GLY A 157 -4.04 -13.71 13.71
N ILE A 158 -5.29 -13.30 13.47
CA ILE A 158 -5.65 -12.35 12.42
C ILE A 158 -5.21 -10.93 12.83
N SER A 159 -3.95 -10.60 12.54
CA SER A 159 -3.35 -9.30 12.85
C SER A 159 -3.37 -8.32 11.67
N LEU A 160 -3.57 -8.81 10.46
CA LEU A 160 -3.71 -8.02 9.24
C LEU A 160 -5.07 -8.32 8.62
N CYS A 161 -5.82 -7.26 8.35
CA CYS A 161 -7.09 -7.36 7.64
C CYS A 161 -7.28 -6.15 6.71
N GLU A 162 -7.71 -6.42 5.50
CA GLU A 162 -7.93 -5.45 4.44
C GLU A 162 -9.35 -5.55 3.92
N VAL A 163 -9.96 -4.42 3.64
CA VAL A 163 -11.32 -4.33 3.09
C VAL A 163 -11.30 -3.40 1.89
N GLY A 164 -11.55 -3.96 0.72
CA GLY A 164 -11.71 -3.23 -0.54
C GLY A 164 -13.18 -3.16 -0.94
N ILE A 165 -13.69 -1.97 -1.27
CA ILE A 165 -15.08 -1.76 -1.70
C ILE A 165 -15.14 -1.04 -3.03
N GLN A 166 -15.90 -1.59 -3.98
CA GLN A 166 -16.08 -1.11 -5.35
C GLN A 166 -17.11 0.02 -5.43
N PHE A 167 -16.79 1.04 -6.22
CA PHE A 167 -17.69 2.14 -6.60
C PHE A 167 -17.54 2.41 -8.11
N ASN A 168 -18.30 1.74 -8.94
CA ASN A 168 -18.14 1.79 -10.41
C ASN A 168 -16.70 1.43 -10.84
N ASP A 169 -15.98 2.38 -11.48
CA ASP A 169 -14.58 2.19 -11.90
C ASP A 169 -13.55 2.57 -10.81
N ASP A 170 -14.01 3.00 -9.64
CA ASP A 170 -13.16 3.35 -8.49
C ASP A 170 -13.32 2.30 -7.39
N PHE A 171 -12.35 2.21 -6.48
CA PHE A 171 -12.52 1.50 -5.21
C PHE A 171 -11.75 2.17 -4.09
N ILE A 172 -12.18 1.94 -2.86
CA ILE A 172 -11.42 2.30 -1.65
C ILE A 172 -10.92 1.03 -0.97
N GLU A 173 -9.84 1.18 -0.22
CA GLU A 173 -9.29 0.11 0.59
C GLU A 173 -8.80 0.64 1.94
N TRP A 174 -9.17 -0.09 2.99
CA TRP A 174 -8.60 0.05 4.32
C TRP A 174 -7.76 -1.16 4.65
N SER A 175 -6.50 -0.91 5.08
CA SER A 175 -5.60 -1.94 5.60
C SER A 175 -5.31 -1.66 7.06
N ILE A 176 -5.57 -2.66 7.92
CA ILE A 176 -5.37 -2.62 9.37
C ILE A 176 -4.39 -3.71 9.75
N SER A 177 -3.21 -3.32 10.21
CA SER A 177 -2.14 -4.23 10.60
C SER A 177 -1.63 -3.95 12.01
N PHE A 178 -1.67 -4.96 12.86
CA PHE A 178 -1.12 -4.93 14.22
C PHE A 178 0.17 -5.75 14.30
N ALA A 179 1.15 -5.24 15.05
CA ALA A 179 2.45 -5.87 15.18
C ALA A 179 2.59 -6.77 16.42
N GLN A 180 1.73 -6.61 17.42
CA GLN A 180 1.79 -7.34 18.69
C GLN A 180 0.45 -7.33 19.43
N LYS A 181 0.20 -8.36 20.21
CA LYS A 181 -0.93 -8.41 21.14
C LYS A 181 -0.68 -7.57 22.39
N PRO A 182 -1.75 -7.09 23.09
CA PRO A 182 -3.15 -7.21 22.71
C PRO A 182 -3.56 -6.19 21.64
N TYR A 183 -4.48 -6.55 20.75
CA TYR A 183 -5.10 -5.67 19.77
C TYR A 183 -6.59 -6.04 19.59
N PRO A 184 -7.46 -5.11 19.16
CA PRO A 184 -8.84 -5.40 18.79
C PRO A 184 -8.89 -6.29 17.53
N ASP A 185 -10.04 -6.87 17.24
CA ASP A 185 -10.25 -7.62 16.00
C ASP A 185 -9.94 -6.74 14.79
N ALA A 186 -8.89 -7.10 14.03
CA ALA A 186 -8.41 -6.32 12.90
C ALA A 186 -9.48 -6.18 11.81
N CYS A 187 -10.26 -7.24 11.56
CA CYS A 187 -11.29 -7.23 10.55
C CYS A 187 -12.53 -6.45 11.00
N ALA A 188 -12.86 -6.46 12.29
CA ALA A 188 -13.92 -5.61 12.81
C ALA A 188 -13.56 -4.13 12.69
N VAL A 189 -12.31 -3.76 13.00
CA VAL A 189 -11.81 -2.39 12.81
C VAL A 189 -11.83 -1.99 11.34
N ALA A 190 -11.29 -2.83 10.43
CA ALA A 190 -11.26 -2.56 9.00
C ALA A 190 -12.67 -2.33 8.42
N LYS A 191 -13.63 -3.20 8.76
CA LYS A 191 -15.03 -3.05 8.34
C LYS A 191 -15.65 -1.74 8.86
N GLU A 192 -15.40 -1.39 10.11
CA GLU A 192 -15.99 -0.20 10.72
C GLU A 192 -15.44 1.10 10.12
N VAL A 193 -14.13 1.23 9.92
CA VAL A 193 -13.55 2.43 9.28
C VAL A 193 -13.96 2.52 7.81
N THR A 194 -14.11 1.38 7.11
CA THR A 194 -14.66 1.32 5.75
C THR A 194 -16.09 1.82 5.72
N ARG A 195 -16.95 1.31 6.60
CA ARG A 195 -18.35 1.75 6.73
C ARG A 195 -18.45 3.25 6.97
N GLN A 196 -17.65 3.79 7.89
CA GLN A 196 -17.62 5.22 8.16
C GLN A 196 -17.17 6.02 6.94
N SER A 197 -16.18 5.54 6.18
CA SER A 197 -15.74 6.20 4.95
C SER A 197 -16.84 6.25 3.90
N ILE A 198 -17.62 5.19 3.74
CA ILE A 198 -18.77 5.16 2.82
C ILE A 198 -19.83 6.17 3.23
N VAL A 199 -20.17 6.23 4.51
CA VAL A 199 -21.17 7.18 5.04
C VAL A 199 -20.69 8.63 4.91
N ASN A 200 -19.39 8.90 4.98
CA ASN A 200 -18.78 10.21 4.82
C ASN A 200 -18.61 10.65 3.35
N ALA A 201 -18.80 9.75 2.39
CA ALA A 201 -18.66 10.04 0.95
C ALA A 201 -19.79 10.99 0.46
N LYS A 202 -19.50 11.76 -0.60
CA LYS A 202 -20.42 12.77 -1.19
C LYS A 202 -20.69 12.48 -2.66
#